data_6ecb96417027145c3bc5f4ff07e777f2
#
_entry.id   6ecb96417027145c3bc5f4ff07e777f2
#
_cell.length_a   1.000
_cell.length_b   1.000
_cell.length_c   1.000
_cell.angle_alpha   90.00
_cell.angle_beta   90.00
_cell.angle_gamma   90.00
#
_symmetry.space_group_name_H-M   'P 1'
#
loop_
_entity.id
_entity.type
_entity.pdbx_description
1 polymer ?
#
loop_
_entity_poly.entity_id
_entity_poly.type
_entity_poly.pdbx_seq_one_letter_code
_entity_poly.pdbx_strand_id
1 'polypeptide(L)'
;MSSIKTYTGVMFDPLNPESELIDILDIAHALSMLCRANGHFRSFYSVGQHCINCAMEAKARGHSERVQLACLLHDASEAYLSDVTRPVKHELPKYLEIEKSLQESIWQKYLGLALTEEENSQVFRIDDAMLYHEFVALMSTRLSSEEPGLQSKPEFSFMGFEKTEKTFLRLFHTLSSDAKDYVAVGIDWMKPYWLAAEIIGNEVSIRKLTHITEINERYCDADAVLIDIPVGLPESTEEDCSRPDRQARSLLSGNRKSTIFPVPCRQAIGMETYEKASAENERVLGRKLTSQSYGFSKMIRQVDDFLDTNVVWKNRIVESHPEVAFQRLNNGKVLQYSKHTEAGIAERIAIVQSYGVDPVPLFAGFTAKQHEDVLDAVCLALTAKLGCENGFQTIPDTPVCDRRGLKMQMVFGK
;
A
#
# COMPACT_ATOMS: atom_id res chain seq x y z
N MET A 1 -22.70 -2.20 19.62
CA MET A 1 -21.54 -2.58 18.82
C MET A 1 -20.30 -2.24 19.64
N SER A 2 -19.44 -3.21 19.92
CA SER A 2 -18.16 -3.01 20.63
C SER A 2 -17.02 -2.64 19.68
N SER A 3 -17.24 -2.75 18.37
CA SER A 3 -16.19 -2.59 17.35
C SER A 3 -16.34 -1.29 16.56
N ILE A 4 -15.21 -0.69 16.19
CA ILE A 4 -15.10 0.43 15.26
C ILE A 4 -14.72 -0.09 13.87
N LYS A 5 -15.13 0.61 12.82
CA LYS A 5 -14.67 0.33 11.46
C LYS A 5 -13.46 1.18 11.16
N THR A 6 -12.31 0.53 10.88
CA THR A 6 -11.04 1.21 10.59
C THR A 6 -10.96 1.71 9.15
N TYR A 7 -9.89 2.42 8.81
CA TYR A 7 -9.62 2.95 7.46
C TYR A 7 -9.48 1.83 6.42
N THR A 8 -8.82 0.73 6.76
CA THR A 8 -8.71 -0.46 5.89
C THR A 8 -10.03 -1.23 5.75
N GLY A 9 -11.05 -0.87 6.55
CA GLY A 9 -12.37 -1.48 6.53
C GLY A 9 -12.56 -2.63 7.51
N VAL A 10 -11.56 -2.92 8.34
CA VAL A 10 -11.60 -3.94 9.39
C VAL A 10 -12.54 -3.50 10.51
N MET A 11 -13.31 -4.45 11.07
CA MET A 11 -14.10 -4.24 12.29
C MET A 11 -13.21 -4.59 13.49
N PHE A 12 -12.69 -3.58 14.16
CA PHE A 12 -11.74 -3.71 15.27
C PHE A 12 -12.40 -3.42 16.61
N ASP A 13 -12.17 -4.28 17.61
CA ASP A 13 -12.60 -4.05 18.99
C ASP A 13 -11.42 -3.54 19.86
N PRO A 14 -11.34 -2.24 20.16
CA PRO A 14 -10.24 -1.69 20.97
C PRO A 14 -10.20 -2.21 22.41
N LEU A 15 -11.30 -2.77 22.92
CA LEU A 15 -11.38 -3.30 24.27
C LEU A 15 -10.85 -4.73 24.37
N ASN A 16 -10.81 -5.46 23.23
CA ASN A 16 -10.28 -6.81 23.12
C ASN A 16 -9.44 -6.89 21.83
N PRO A 17 -8.24 -6.27 21.81
CA PRO A 17 -7.45 -6.15 20.60
C PRO A 17 -6.89 -7.51 20.16
N GLU A 18 -7.22 -7.91 18.93
CA GLU A 18 -6.62 -9.04 18.25
C GLU A 18 -5.43 -8.54 17.43
N SER A 19 -4.22 -9.04 17.71
CA SER A 19 -2.98 -8.61 17.04
C SER A 19 -3.05 -8.66 15.52
N GLU A 20 -3.72 -9.68 14.98
CA GLU A 20 -3.88 -9.90 13.54
C GLU A 20 -4.65 -8.78 12.87
N LEU A 21 -5.59 -8.15 13.59
CA LEU A 21 -6.44 -7.07 13.10
C LEU A 21 -5.82 -5.67 13.25
N ILE A 22 -4.71 -5.53 13.96
CA ILE A 22 -3.97 -4.28 14.06
C ILE A 22 -3.24 -4.05 12.73
N ASP A 23 -3.47 -2.93 12.07
CA ASP A 23 -2.84 -2.62 10.78
C ASP A 23 -2.09 -1.29 10.85
N ILE A 24 -0.84 -1.27 10.38
CA ILE A 24 -0.01 -0.06 10.37
C ILE A 24 -0.59 1.03 9.45
N LEU A 25 -1.33 0.66 8.39
CA LEU A 25 -2.02 1.61 7.54
C LEU A 25 -3.14 2.34 8.29
N ASP A 26 -3.89 1.61 9.14
CA ASP A 26 -4.93 2.20 9.99
C ASP A 26 -4.31 3.16 11.00
N ILE A 27 -3.20 2.76 11.64
CA ILE A 27 -2.48 3.58 12.61
C ILE A 27 -1.94 4.85 11.93
N ALA A 28 -1.19 4.73 10.85
CA ALA A 28 -0.59 5.87 10.15
C ALA A 28 -1.65 6.85 9.65
N HIS A 29 -2.74 6.33 9.06
CA HIS A 29 -3.86 7.14 8.57
C HIS A 29 -4.53 7.89 9.72
N ALA A 30 -4.97 7.18 10.77
CA ALA A 30 -5.68 7.80 11.88
C ALA A 30 -4.82 8.83 12.62
N LEU A 31 -3.56 8.49 12.93
CA LEU A 31 -2.65 9.42 13.60
C LEU A 31 -2.32 10.66 12.76
N SER A 32 -2.32 10.55 11.42
CA SER A 32 -2.10 11.70 10.54
C SER A 32 -3.22 12.73 10.61
N MET A 33 -4.44 12.28 10.89
CA MET A 33 -5.66 13.11 10.98
C MET A 33 -6.04 13.46 12.42
N LEU A 34 -5.51 12.73 13.41
CA LEU A 34 -5.80 12.97 14.82
C LEU A 34 -5.07 14.21 15.31
N CYS A 35 -5.84 15.19 15.79
CA CYS A 35 -5.32 16.46 16.28
C CYS A 35 -4.74 16.28 17.68
N ARG A 36 -3.49 16.72 17.89
CA ARG A 36 -2.82 16.72 19.18
C ARG A 36 -3.31 17.88 20.07
N ALA A 37 -3.24 17.69 21.38
CA ALA A 37 -3.66 18.65 22.40
C ALA A 37 -5.13 19.13 22.23
N ASN A 38 -6.03 18.22 21.80
CA ASN A 38 -7.44 18.53 21.55
C ASN A 38 -7.68 19.75 20.65
N GLY A 39 -6.76 20.07 19.74
CA GLY A 39 -6.89 21.21 18.83
C GLY A 39 -6.61 22.58 19.44
N HIS A 40 -6.00 22.63 20.64
CA HIS A 40 -5.68 23.90 21.31
C HIS A 40 -4.39 24.57 20.80
N PHE A 41 -3.59 23.89 19.97
CA PHE A 41 -2.47 24.54 19.29
C PHE A 41 -2.94 25.60 18.29
N ARG A 42 -2.13 26.62 18.03
CA ARG A 42 -2.46 27.72 17.10
C ARG A 42 -2.60 27.28 15.65
N SER A 43 -2.04 26.14 15.30
CA SER A 43 -2.15 25.50 13.98
C SER A 43 -2.41 24.02 14.17
N PHE A 44 -2.96 23.38 13.13
CA PHE A 44 -3.13 21.94 13.17
C PHE A 44 -1.76 21.25 13.30
N TYR A 45 -1.65 20.35 14.25
CA TYR A 45 -0.49 19.49 14.48
C TYR A 45 -1.00 18.11 14.88
N SER A 46 -0.63 17.09 14.10
CA SER A 46 -1.16 15.74 14.28
C SER A 46 -0.32 14.91 15.26
N VAL A 47 -0.94 13.92 15.86
CA VAL A 47 -0.24 12.89 16.65
C VAL A 47 0.78 12.16 15.77
N GLY A 48 0.46 11.87 14.50
CA GLY A 48 1.40 11.26 13.56
C GLY A 48 2.65 12.11 13.33
N GLN A 49 2.52 13.45 13.23
CA GLN A 49 3.67 14.35 13.09
C GLN A 49 4.52 14.39 14.37
N HIS A 50 3.89 14.36 15.55
CA HIS A 50 4.57 14.21 16.83
C HIS A 50 5.41 12.92 16.89
N CYS A 51 4.81 11.77 16.56
CA CYS A 51 5.50 10.48 16.55
C CYS A 51 6.70 10.46 15.60
N ILE A 52 6.56 11.06 14.41
CA ILE A 52 7.67 11.24 13.45
C ILE A 52 8.82 12.04 14.09
N ASN A 53 8.51 13.18 14.72
CA ASN A 53 9.51 14.01 15.38
C ASN A 53 10.19 13.27 16.54
N CYS A 54 9.46 12.48 17.33
CA CYS A 54 10.02 11.63 18.40
C CYS A 54 10.97 10.57 17.84
N ALA A 55 10.61 9.88 16.76
CA ALA A 55 11.48 8.90 16.11
C ALA A 55 12.76 9.54 15.56
N MET A 56 12.65 10.73 14.96
CA MET A 56 13.81 11.48 14.46
C MET A 56 14.73 12.00 15.58
N GLU A 57 14.16 12.37 16.73
CA GLU A 57 14.92 12.74 17.92
C GLU A 57 15.65 11.52 18.51
N ALA A 58 14.99 10.35 18.58
CA ALA A 58 15.61 9.09 18.98
C ALA A 58 16.84 8.76 18.11
N LYS A 59 16.69 8.93 16.80
CA LYS A 59 17.78 8.75 15.84
C LYS A 59 18.93 9.74 16.08
N ALA A 60 18.62 11.02 16.26
CA ALA A 60 19.62 12.06 16.50
C ALA A 60 20.41 11.81 17.81
N ARG A 61 19.75 11.25 18.84
CA ARG A 61 20.40 10.83 20.10
C ARG A 61 21.22 9.53 19.96
N GLY A 62 21.20 8.87 18.80
CA GLY A 62 21.93 7.62 18.55
C GLY A 62 21.32 6.39 19.21
N HIS A 63 20.01 6.43 19.53
CA HIS A 63 19.31 5.25 20.03
C HIS A 63 19.16 4.17 18.95
N SER A 64 18.99 2.91 19.37
CA SER A 64 18.79 1.76 18.48
C SER A 64 17.56 1.95 17.59
N GLU A 65 17.52 1.26 16.44
CA GLU A 65 16.36 1.29 15.54
C GLU A 65 15.09 0.80 16.26
N ARG A 66 15.22 -0.15 17.17
CA ARG A 66 14.11 -0.59 18.03
C ARG A 66 13.53 0.54 18.89
N VAL A 67 14.37 1.37 19.51
CA VAL A 67 13.92 2.54 20.28
C VAL A 67 13.34 3.62 19.36
N GLN A 68 13.93 3.82 18.18
CA GLN A 68 13.38 4.75 17.19
C GLN A 68 11.98 4.30 16.74
N LEU A 69 11.79 2.99 16.49
CA LEU A 69 10.48 2.43 16.15
C LEU A 69 9.50 2.52 17.31
N ALA A 70 9.96 2.28 18.55
CA ALA A 70 9.14 2.46 19.73
C ALA A 70 8.67 3.92 19.88
N CYS A 71 9.54 4.89 19.62
CA CYS A 71 9.17 6.32 19.58
C CYS A 71 8.18 6.64 18.45
N LEU A 72 8.27 5.99 17.30
CA LEU A 72 7.29 6.17 16.22
C LEU A 72 5.90 5.61 16.60
N LEU A 73 5.86 4.55 17.39
CA LEU A 73 4.63 3.82 17.73
C LEU A 73 4.10 4.11 19.15
N HIS A 74 4.71 5.01 19.93
CA HIS A 74 4.37 5.16 21.36
C HIS A 74 2.94 5.65 21.61
N ASP A 75 2.37 6.44 20.69
CA ASP A 75 0.98 6.90 20.72
C ASP A 75 0.08 6.12 19.73
N ALA A 76 0.52 4.95 19.24
CA ALA A 76 -0.21 4.22 18.20
C ALA A 76 -1.60 3.73 18.66
N SER A 77 -1.80 3.48 19.94
CA SER A 77 -3.11 3.14 20.52
C SER A 77 -4.14 4.26 20.35
N GLU A 78 -3.72 5.51 20.24
CA GLU A 78 -4.59 6.66 20.03
C GLU A 78 -5.31 6.63 18.68
N ALA A 79 -4.78 5.91 17.68
CA ALA A 79 -5.47 5.64 16.42
C ALA A 79 -6.85 4.98 16.60
N TYR A 80 -7.03 4.26 17.70
CA TYR A 80 -8.25 3.53 18.03
C TYR A 80 -9.03 4.12 19.24
N LEU A 81 -8.36 4.93 20.07
CA LEU A 81 -8.91 5.44 21.34
C LEU A 81 -9.03 6.96 21.38
N SER A 82 -8.39 7.68 20.45
CA SER A 82 -8.21 9.13 20.44
C SER A 82 -7.16 9.67 21.44
N ASP A 83 -6.58 10.84 21.12
CA ASP A 83 -5.68 11.58 22.03
C ASP A 83 -6.49 12.17 23.19
N VAL A 84 -6.25 11.68 24.40
CA VAL A 84 -6.81 12.23 25.64
C VAL A 84 -5.69 12.91 26.40
N THR A 85 -5.86 14.20 26.70
CA THR A 85 -4.83 14.99 27.39
C THR A 85 -4.47 14.43 28.77
N ARG A 86 -3.21 14.48 29.16
CA ARG A 86 -2.67 13.89 30.41
C ARG A 86 -3.49 14.22 31.66
N PRO A 87 -3.96 15.48 31.92
CA PRO A 87 -4.77 15.77 33.09
C PRO A 87 -6.09 15.00 33.17
N VAL A 88 -6.70 14.76 31.98
CA VAL A 88 -7.96 14.00 31.89
C VAL A 88 -7.69 12.48 31.99
N LYS A 89 -6.62 11.99 31.36
CA LYS A 89 -6.22 10.58 31.45
C LYS A 89 -6.07 10.10 32.90
N HIS A 90 -5.47 10.92 33.78
CA HIS A 90 -5.27 10.56 35.17
C HIS A 90 -6.56 10.31 35.96
N GLU A 91 -7.66 10.92 35.54
CA GLU A 91 -8.99 10.75 36.17
C GLU A 91 -9.77 9.57 35.55
N LEU A 92 -9.19 8.88 34.57
CA LEU A 92 -9.85 7.80 33.82
C LEU A 92 -9.07 6.47 33.92
N PRO A 93 -9.02 5.81 35.08
CA PRO A 93 -8.22 4.59 35.27
C PRO A 93 -8.60 3.46 34.29
N LYS A 94 -9.89 3.31 33.97
CA LYS A 94 -10.34 2.31 33.02
C LYS A 94 -9.82 2.55 31.59
N TYR A 95 -9.71 3.83 31.19
CA TYR A 95 -9.11 4.21 29.91
C TYR A 95 -7.62 3.85 29.87
N LEU A 96 -6.88 4.14 30.96
CA LEU A 96 -5.45 3.81 31.05
C LEU A 96 -5.18 2.30 30.96
N GLU A 97 -6.06 1.47 31.55
CA GLU A 97 -5.96 0.00 31.42
C GLU A 97 -6.13 -0.45 29.97
N ILE A 98 -7.13 0.10 29.24
CA ILE A 98 -7.43 -0.22 27.86
C ILE A 98 -6.29 0.25 26.95
N GLU A 99 -5.86 1.51 27.10
CA GLU A 99 -4.76 2.10 26.34
C GLU A 99 -3.48 1.29 26.49
N LYS A 100 -3.13 0.93 27.73
CA LYS A 100 -1.95 0.09 28.02
C LYS A 100 -2.04 -1.27 27.34
N SER A 101 -3.18 -1.96 27.45
CA SER A 101 -3.38 -3.28 26.85
C SER A 101 -3.26 -3.23 25.33
N LEU A 102 -3.85 -2.22 24.71
CA LEU A 102 -3.79 -2.04 23.25
C LEU A 102 -2.37 -1.67 22.80
N GLN A 103 -1.71 -0.75 23.51
CA GLN A 103 -0.34 -0.35 23.20
C GLN A 103 0.65 -1.52 23.35
N GLU A 104 0.49 -2.38 24.35
CA GLU A 104 1.27 -3.59 24.52
C GLU A 104 1.05 -4.57 23.35
N SER A 105 -0.20 -4.71 22.86
CA SER A 105 -0.51 -5.53 21.68
C SER A 105 0.15 -4.99 20.41
N ILE A 106 0.18 -3.67 20.23
CA ILE A 106 0.86 -3.00 19.11
C ILE A 106 2.37 -3.24 19.20
N TRP A 107 2.98 -3.04 20.36
CA TRP A 107 4.41 -3.30 20.55
C TRP A 107 4.76 -4.78 20.35
N GLN A 108 3.94 -5.69 20.88
CA GLN A 108 4.15 -7.13 20.66
C GLN A 108 4.13 -7.48 19.16
N LYS A 109 3.20 -6.90 18.42
CA LYS A 109 3.11 -7.13 16.96
C LYS A 109 4.33 -6.61 16.21
N TYR A 110 4.75 -5.38 16.47
CA TYR A 110 5.73 -4.70 15.63
C TYR A 110 7.16 -4.68 16.19
N LEU A 111 7.33 -4.90 17.48
CA LEU A 111 8.63 -5.01 18.12
C LEU A 111 8.96 -6.45 18.57
N GLY A 112 8.01 -7.39 18.45
CA GLY A 112 8.17 -8.79 18.83
C GLY A 112 8.19 -9.05 20.33
N LEU A 113 8.69 -8.14 21.15
CA LEU A 113 8.79 -8.23 22.60
C LEU A 113 8.39 -6.90 23.25
N ALA A 114 7.96 -6.96 24.51
CA ALA A 114 7.77 -5.76 25.32
C ALA A 114 9.07 -4.93 25.42
N LEU A 115 8.92 -3.61 25.59
CA LEU A 115 10.06 -2.73 25.86
C LEU A 115 10.66 -3.03 27.23
N THR A 116 11.97 -2.98 27.31
CA THR A 116 12.68 -3.01 28.60
C THR A 116 12.41 -1.70 29.37
N GLU A 117 12.70 -1.69 30.68
CA GLU A 117 12.57 -0.47 31.51
C GLU A 117 13.43 0.69 30.97
N GLU A 118 14.64 0.37 30.48
CA GLU A 118 15.54 1.36 29.89
C GLU A 118 14.96 1.93 28.58
N GLU A 119 14.47 1.07 27.67
CA GLU A 119 13.84 1.51 26.43
C GLU A 119 12.59 2.37 26.69
N ASN A 120 11.73 1.96 27.63
CA ASN A 120 10.58 2.75 28.06
C ASN A 120 11.01 4.13 28.59
N SER A 121 12.05 4.17 29.41
CA SER A 121 12.59 5.44 29.94
C SER A 121 13.15 6.33 28.83
N GLN A 122 13.76 5.75 27.81
CA GLN A 122 14.28 6.50 26.64
C GLN A 122 13.12 7.11 25.83
N VAL A 123 12.08 6.33 25.53
CA VAL A 123 10.88 6.79 24.83
C VAL A 123 10.21 7.93 25.60
N PHE A 124 9.96 7.72 26.89
CA PHE A 124 9.32 8.73 27.73
C PHE A 124 10.08 10.06 27.80
N ARG A 125 11.42 10.00 27.93
CA ARG A 125 12.27 11.22 27.93
C ARG A 125 12.22 11.97 26.62
N ILE A 126 12.05 11.26 25.50
CA ILE A 126 11.95 11.88 24.18
C ILE A 126 10.56 12.51 24.01
N ASP A 127 9.48 11.81 24.38
CA ASP A 127 8.12 12.34 24.34
C ASP A 127 7.99 13.60 25.17
N ASP A 128 8.47 13.59 26.42
CA ASP A 128 8.43 14.76 27.31
C ASP A 128 9.24 15.94 26.76
N ALA A 129 10.40 15.68 26.20
CA ALA A 129 11.20 16.74 25.57
C ALA A 129 10.47 17.32 24.34
N MET A 130 9.89 16.45 23.51
CA MET A 130 9.14 16.87 22.32
C MET A 130 7.91 17.68 22.72
N LEU A 131 7.14 17.24 23.71
CA LEU A 131 5.98 17.96 24.25
C LEU A 131 6.35 19.37 24.70
N TYR A 132 7.46 19.55 25.42
CA TYR A 132 7.94 20.86 25.83
C TYR A 132 8.15 21.80 24.63
N HIS A 133 8.86 21.34 23.62
CA HIS A 133 9.17 22.14 22.44
C HIS A 133 7.95 22.41 21.55
N GLU A 134 6.99 21.49 21.50
CA GLU A 134 5.68 21.72 20.85
C GLU A 134 4.93 22.88 21.51
N PHE A 135 4.86 22.90 22.84
CA PHE A 135 4.19 24.00 23.56
C PHE A 135 4.92 25.34 23.38
N VAL A 136 6.25 25.34 23.35
CA VAL A 136 7.02 26.56 23.07
C VAL A 136 6.73 27.05 21.63
N ALA A 137 6.79 26.16 20.65
CA ALA A 137 6.64 26.52 19.22
C ALA A 137 5.20 26.87 18.86
N LEU A 138 4.21 26.09 19.35
CA LEU A 138 2.83 26.17 18.89
C LEU A 138 1.91 27.00 19.82
N MET A 139 2.33 27.23 21.08
CA MET A 139 1.56 28.01 22.05
C MET A 139 2.34 29.15 22.69
N SER A 140 3.65 29.27 22.41
CA SER A 140 4.56 30.24 23.07
C SER A 140 4.54 30.11 24.63
N THR A 141 4.42 28.86 25.11
CA THR A 141 4.30 28.53 26.51
C THR A 141 5.40 27.56 26.94
N ARG A 142 6.09 27.84 28.02
CA ARG A 142 7.06 26.92 28.63
C ARG A 142 6.35 26.06 29.68
N LEU A 143 6.54 24.75 29.62
CA LEU A 143 5.95 23.80 30.58
C LEU A 143 6.77 23.65 31.85
N SER A 144 8.06 24.01 31.83
CA SER A 144 8.98 23.96 32.96
C SER A 144 10.01 25.09 32.88
N SER A 145 10.74 25.31 33.99
CA SER A 145 11.83 26.29 34.07
C SER A 145 13.09 25.83 33.32
N GLU A 146 13.29 24.51 33.20
CA GLU A 146 14.41 23.90 32.47
C GLU A 146 13.94 23.45 31.11
N GLU A 147 14.68 23.84 30.07
CA GLU A 147 14.42 23.44 28.70
C GLU A 147 15.13 22.11 28.42
N PRO A 148 14.36 21.02 28.11
CA PRO A 148 14.98 19.77 27.73
C PRO A 148 15.67 19.91 26.38
N GLY A 149 16.93 19.46 26.28
CA GLY A 149 17.69 19.54 25.05
C GLY A 149 17.14 18.62 23.95
N LEU A 150 17.10 19.13 22.73
CA LEU A 150 16.91 18.32 21.51
C LEU A 150 18.20 18.23 20.72
N GLN A 151 18.42 17.09 20.06
CA GLN A 151 19.55 16.88 19.13
C GLN A 151 19.10 16.91 17.66
N SER A 152 17.82 16.71 17.41
CA SER A 152 17.19 16.89 16.09
C SER A 152 16.70 18.33 15.88
N LYS A 153 16.18 18.57 14.68
CA LYS A 153 15.45 19.79 14.32
C LYS A 153 14.02 19.42 13.96
N PRO A 154 13.11 19.26 14.94
CA PRO A 154 11.75 18.87 14.66
C PRO A 154 11.02 19.92 13.84
N GLU A 155 10.13 19.48 12.96
CA GLU A 155 9.24 20.32 12.16
C GLU A 155 7.94 20.54 12.92
N PHE A 156 7.62 21.76 13.25
CA PHE A 156 6.38 22.13 13.96
C PHE A 156 5.38 22.88 13.06
N SER A 157 5.76 23.20 11.82
CA SER A 157 4.81 23.73 10.85
C SER A 157 3.83 22.64 10.38
N PHE A 158 2.68 23.06 9.88
CA PHE A 158 1.66 22.14 9.40
C PHE A 158 2.22 21.22 8.30
N MET A 159 2.19 19.93 8.58
CA MET A 159 2.43 18.89 7.59
C MET A 159 1.08 18.33 7.12
N GLY A 160 0.82 18.36 5.80
CA GLY A 160 -0.43 17.83 5.25
C GLY A 160 -0.64 16.35 5.57
N PHE A 161 -1.89 15.93 5.76
CA PHE A 161 -2.25 14.57 6.21
C PHE A 161 -1.60 13.47 5.40
N GLU A 162 -1.67 13.54 4.06
CA GLU A 162 -1.04 12.54 3.17
C GLU A 162 0.48 12.49 3.31
N LYS A 163 1.12 13.64 3.52
CA LYS A 163 2.58 13.71 3.72
C LYS A 163 2.96 13.10 5.05
N THR A 164 2.18 13.35 6.10
CA THR A 164 2.39 12.78 7.42
C THR A 164 2.26 11.26 7.38
N GLU A 165 1.16 10.75 6.83
CA GLU A 165 0.92 9.32 6.65
C GLU A 165 2.06 8.63 5.89
N LYS A 166 2.43 9.15 4.71
CA LYS A 166 3.54 8.62 3.90
C LYS A 166 4.88 8.66 4.63
N THR A 167 5.15 9.72 5.40
CA THR A 167 6.41 9.83 6.15
C THR A 167 6.44 8.84 7.32
N PHE A 168 5.31 8.68 8.03
CA PHE A 168 5.16 7.71 9.11
C PHE A 168 5.39 6.28 8.60
N LEU A 169 4.71 5.89 7.52
CA LEU A 169 4.86 4.56 6.92
C LEU A 169 6.29 4.30 6.43
N ARG A 170 6.92 5.28 5.79
CA ARG A 170 8.31 5.16 5.36
C ARG A 170 9.27 4.94 6.54
N LEU A 171 9.12 5.69 7.62
CA LEU A 171 9.93 5.50 8.83
C LEU A 171 9.66 4.14 9.46
N PHE A 172 8.40 3.75 9.56
CA PHE A 172 8.01 2.45 10.06
C PHE A 172 8.71 1.32 9.28
N HIS A 173 8.60 1.32 7.96
CA HIS A 173 9.24 0.29 7.12
C HIS A 173 10.77 0.32 7.20
N THR A 174 11.36 1.50 7.34
CA THR A 174 12.82 1.61 7.51
C THR A 174 13.29 1.05 8.84
N LEU A 175 12.52 1.23 9.92
CA LEU A 175 12.90 0.88 11.29
C LEU A 175 12.44 -0.52 11.71
N SER A 176 11.38 -1.04 11.10
CA SER A 176 10.88 -2.40 11.34
C SER A 176 11.67 -3.49 10.60
N SER A 177 12.76 -3.10 9.94
CA SER A 177 13.64 -4.01 9.22
C SER A 177 14.70 -4.68 10.12
N ASP A 178 14.26 -5.63 10.91
CA ASP A 178 14.64 -7.03 10.52
C ASP A 178 13.97 -7.21 9.16
N ALA A 179 14.73 -7.36 8.09
CA ALA A 179 14.21 -7.33 6.72
C ALA A 179 12.89 -8.10 6.67
N LYS A 180 11.75 -7.37 6.79
CA LYS A 180 10.46 -8.02 6.63
C LYS A 180 10.48 -8.47 5.19
N ASP A 181 10.63 -9.74 5.00
CA ASP A 181 10.48 -10.35 3.70
C ASP A 181 9.01 -10.13 3.30
N TYR A 182 8.74 -9.00 2.65
CA TYR A 182 7.41 -8.73 2.12
C TYR A 182 6.96 -9.88 1.24
N VAL A 183 5.77 -10.37 1.48
CA VAL A 183 5.09 -11.30 0.59
C VAL A 183 4.44 -10.49 -0.53
N ALA A 184 5.15 -10.34 -1.62
CA ALA A 184 4.74 -9.53 -2.76
C ALA A 184 4.31 -10.44 -3.92
N VAL A 185 3.09 -10.24 -4.43
CA VAL A 185 2.50 -11.11 -5.46
C VAL A 185 2.20 -10.32 -6.73
N GLY A 186 2.59 -10.87 -7.86
CA GLY A 186 2.23 -10.37 -9.19
C GLY A 186 1.41 -11.41 -9.95
N ILE A 187 0.28 -11.01 -10.50
CA ILE A 187 -0.66 -11.91 -11.18
C ILE A 187 -0.83 -11.48 -12.64
N ASP A 188 -0.63 -12.45 -13.56
CA ASP A 188 -0.87 -12.27 -14.97
C ASP A 188 -1.74 -13.41 -15.53
N TRP A 189 -2.42 -13.15 -16.67
CA TRP A 189 -3.25 -14.16 -17.34
C TRP A 189 -2.50 -14.89 -18.45
N MET A 190 -2.12 -16.13 -18.17
CA MET A 190 -1.59 -17.08 -19.16
C MET A 190 -2.62 -18.18 -19.44
N LYS A 191 -3.34 -18.07 -20.54
CA LYS A 191 -4.41 -19.03 -20.91
C LYS A 191 -3.96 -20.50 -20.80
N PRO A 192 -4.68 -21.37 -20.07
CA PRO A 192 -5.98 -21.13 -19.39
C PRO A 192 -5.86 -20.84 -17.88
N TYR A 193 -4.70 -20.43 -17.39
CA TYR A 193 -4.39 -20.24 -15.97
C TYR A 193 -4.09 -18.78 -15.63
N TRP A 194 -4.29 -18.42 -14.39
CA TRP A 194 -3.64 -17.26 -13.79
C TRP A 194 -2.25 -17.69 -13.33
N LEU A 195 -1.25 -16.92 -13.68
CA LEU A 195 0.09 -17.05 -13.11
C LEU A 195 0.22 -16.11 -11.93
N ALA A 196 0.56 -16.65 -10.76
CA ALA A 196 0.90 -15.87 -9.58
C ALA A 196 2.38 -16.07 -9.28
N ALA A 197 3.18 -15.04 -9.48
CA ALA A 197 4.56 -14.98 -9.01
C ALA A 197 4.56 -14.37 -7.61
N GLU A 198 5.31 -14.99 -6.69
CA GLU A 198 5.48 -14.56 -5.31
C GLU A 198 6.95 -14.25 -5.07
N ILE A 199 7.25 -13.12 -4.47
CA ILE A 199 8.59 -12.74 -4.02
C ILE A 199 8.56 -12.55 -2.52
N ILE A 200 9.47 -13.27 -1.82
CA ILE A 200 9.74 -13.13 -0.39
C ILE A 200 11.25 -12.90 -0.25
N GLY A 201 11.65 -11.75 0.28
CA GLY A 201 13.06 -11.36 0.23
C GLY A 201 13.57 -11.25 -1.21
N ASN A 202 14.51 -12.13 -1.59
CA ASN A 202 15.01 -12.27 -2.97
C ASN A 202 14.60 -13.59 -3.62
N GLU A 203 13.88 -14.43 -2.89
CA GLU A 203 13.38 -15.70 -3.44
C GLU A 203 12.12 -15.45 -4.26
N VAL A 204 12.05 -16.05 -5.42
CA VAL A 204 10.90 -15.98 -6.32
C VAL A 204 10.33 -17.37 -6.57
N SER A 205 9.02 -17.48 -6.47
CA SER A 205 8.26 -18.68 -6.84
C SER A 205 7.13 -18.34 -7.80
N ILE A 206 6.61 -19.33 -8.50
CA ILE A 206 5.48 -19.15 -9.41
C ILE A 206 4.49 -20.30 -9.32
N ARG A 207 3.20 -19.98 -9.40
CA ARG A 207 2.10 -20.95 -9.36
C ARG A 207 1.09 -20.69 -10.47
N LYS A 208 0.49 -21.78 -10.97
CA LYS A 208 -0.67 -21.74 -11.86
C LYS A 208 -1.93 -21.86 -11.01
N LEU A 209 -2.81 -20.86 -11.08
CA LEU A 209 -4.12 -20.87 -10.45
C LEU A 209 -5.19 -21.10 -11.52
N THR A 210 -6.14 -21.98 -11.23
CA THR A 210 -7.24 -22.27 -12.16
C THR A 210 -8.31 -21.17 -12.11
N HIS A 211 -8.46 -20.57 -10.92
CA HIS A 211 -9.41 -19.49 -10.67
C HIS A 211 -8.81 -18.44 -9.74
N ILE A 212 -9.17 -17.18 -9.96
CA ILE A 212 -8.64 -16.06 -9.15
C ILE A 212 -8.98 -16.19 -7.66
N THR A 213 -10.07 -16.85 -7.30
CA THR A 213 -10.49 -17.07 -5.91
C THR A 213 -9.49 -17.87 -5.07
N GLU A 214 -8.59 -18.64 -5.70
CA GLU A 214 -7.56 -19.41 -4.99
C GLU A 214 -6.57 -18.51 -4.22
N ILE A 215 -6.52 -17.22 -4.54
CA ILE A 215 -5.67 -16.26 -3.81
C ILE A 215 -6.11 -16.12 -2.34
N ASN A 216 -7.38 -16.34 -2.01
CA ASN A 216 -7.88 -16.27 -0.64
C ASN A 216 -7.14 -17.22 0.32
N GLU A 217 -6.83 -18.42 -0.16
CA GLU A 217 -6.20 -19.45 0.66
C GLU A 217 -4.68 -19.38 0.60
N ARG A 218 -4.15 -18.92 -0.55
CA ARG A 218 -2.71 -19.01 -0.83
C ARG A 218 -1.93 -17.75 -0.47
N TYR A 219 -2.59 -16.59 -0.54
CA TYR A 219 -1.94 -15.28 -0.41
C TYR A 219 -2.69 -14.38 0.58
N CYS A 220 -3.39 -14.98 1.57
CA CYS A 220 -4.12 -14.22 2.59
C CYS A 220 -3.20 -13.32 3.44
N ASP A 221 -1.92 -13.65 3.52
CA ASP A 221 -0.84 -12.93 4.20
C ASP A 221 -0.02 -12.01 3.29
N ALA A 222 -0.32 -11.95 1.98
CA ALA A 222 0.39 -11.08 1.04
C ALA A 222 0.26 -9.61 1.45
N ASP A 223 1.39 -8.91 1.49
CA ASP A 223 1.45 -7.48 1.80
C ASP A 223 0.95 -6.63 0.62
N ALA A 224 1.19 -7.07 -0.61
CA ALA A 224 0.66 -6.44 -1.82
C ALA A 224 0.44 -7.46 -2.94
N VAL A 225 -0.65 -7.29 -3.69
CA VAL A 225 -0.97 -8.10 -4.87
C VAL A 225 -1.24 -7.17 -6.05
N LEU A 226 -0.37 -7.22 -7.07
CA LEU A 226 -0.57 -6.50 -8.32
C LEU A 226 -1.06 -7.44 -9.41
N ILE A 227 -1.98 -6.98 -10.24
CA ILE A 227 -2.60 -7.79 -11.29
C ILE A 227 -2.65 -7.03 -12.62
N ASP A 228 -2.31 -7.74 -13.73
CA ASP A 228 -2.46 -7.21 -15.12
C ASP A 228 -3.88 -7.44 -15.64
N ILE A 229 -4.85 -6.92 -14.91
CA ILE A 229 -6.25 -6.89 -15.32
C ILE A 229 -6.89 -5.60 -14.78
N PRO A 230 -7.77 -4.94 -15.56
CA PRO A 230 -8.48 -3.75 -15.10
C PRO A 230 -9.24 -3.99 -13.80
N VAL A 231 -8.97 -3.13 -12.81
CA VAL A 231 -9.68 -3.07 -11.52
C VAL A 231 -10.47 -1.76 -11.45
N GLY A 232 -11.74 -1.86 -11.07
CA GLY A 232 -12.67 -0.73 -11.15
C GLY A 232 -13.10 -0.47 -12.60
N LEU A 233 -14.39 -0.64 -12.90
CA LEU A 233 -14.93 -0.61 -14.25
C LEU A 233 -15.86 0.58 -14.45
N PRO A 234 -15.73 1.31 -15.58
CA PRO A 234 -16.59 2.45 -15.86
C PRO A 234 -18.03 2.01 -16.17
N GLU A 235 -18.98 2.80 -15.70
CA GLU A 235 -20.41 2.66 -15.99
C GLU A 235 -21.00 3.94 -16.62
N SER A 236 -20.14 4.92 -16.91
CA SER A 236 -20.46 6.15 -17.61
C SER A 236 -19.27 6.68 -18.41
N THR A 237 -19.51 7.63 -19.32
CA THR A 237 -18.44 8.30 -20.08
C THR A 237 -17.52 9.13 -19.17
N GLU A 238 -18.03 9.66 -18.07
CA GLU A 238 -17.24 10.42 -17.09
C GLU A 238 -16.26 9.51 -16.34
N GLU A 239 -16.76 8.36 -15.88
CA GLU A 239 -15.91 7.32 -15.24
C GLU A 239 -14.87 6.77 -16.22
N ASP A 240 -15.21 6.56 -17.52
CA ASP A 240 -14.26 6.14 -18.55
C ASP A 240 -13.13 7.17 -18.75
N CYS A 241 -13.44 8.46 -18.63
CA CYS A 241 -12.42 9.50 -18.67
C CYS A 241 -11.50 9.50 -17.46
N SER A 242 -11.97 9.00 -16.33
CA SER A 242 -11.23 8.93 -15.06
C SER A 242 -10.35 7.67 -14.95
N ARG A 243 -10.48 6.71 -15.88
CA ARG A 243 -9.64 5.51 -15.94
C ARG A 243 -8.17 5.85 -16.24
N PRO A 244 -7.21 5.11 -15.65
CA PRO A 244 -5.77 5.33 -15.82
C PRO A 244 -5.24 5.05 -17.23
N ASP A 245 -5.99 4.32 -18.07
CA ASP A 245 -5.52 3.73 -19.33
C ASP A 245 -4.91 4.78 -20.29
N ARG A 246 -5.54 5.96 -20.41
CA ARG A 246 -5.05 7.03 -21.31
C ARG A 246 -3.72 7.59 -20.81
N GLN A 247 -3.60 7.82 -19.52
CA GLN A 247 -2.38 8.34 -18.91
C GLN A 247 -1.27 7.29 -18.97
N ALA A 248 -1.56 6.03 -18.65
CA ALA A 248 -0.62 4.92 -18.74
C ALA A 248 -0.11 4.73 -20.19
N ARG A 249 -0.99 4.82 -21.20
CA ARG A 249 -0.58 4.82 -22.62
C ARG A 249 0.41 5.93 -22.96
N SER A 250 0.28 7.10 -22.37
CA SER A 250 1.19 8.22 -22.66
C SER A 250 2.61 7.98 -22.16
N LEU A 251 2.79 7.08 -21.19
CA LEU A 251 4.11 6.68 -20.67
C LEU A 251 4.84 5.75 -21.63
N LEU A 252 4.11 5.02 -22.46
CA LEU A 252 4.69 4.07 -23.44
C LEU A 252 4.96 4.74 -24.79
N SER A 253 5.91 4.20 -25.54
CA SER A 253 6.27 4.67 -26.88
C SER A 253 6.01 3.62 -27.95
N GLY A 254 5.80 4.08 -29.20
CA GLY A 254 5.65 3.22 -30.38
C GLY A 254 4.49 2.22 -30.24
N ASN A 255 4.74 0.99 -30.71
CA ASN A 255 3.74 -0.09 -30.74
C ASN A 255 3.33 -0.60 -29.36
N ARG A 256 4.08 -0.26 -28.28
CA ARG A 256 3.73 -0.67 -26.91
C ARG A 256 2.49 0.00 -26.37
N LYS A 257 2.11 1.16 -26.92
CA LYS A 257 0.84 1.83 -26.57
C LYS A 257 -0.38 0.94 -26.81
N SER A 258 -0.32 0.01 -27.75
CA SER A 258 -1.42 -0.91 -28.07
C SER A 258 -1.57 -2.05 -27.05
N THR A 259 -0.60 -2.27 -26.16
CA THR A 259 -0.72 -3.30 -25.11
C THR A 259 -1.74 -2.89 -24.05
N ILE A 260 -1.92 -1.59 -23.81
CA ILE A 260 -2.98 -1.08 -22.93
C ILE A 260 -4.24 -0.92 -23.77
N PHE A 261 -5.19 -1.80 -23.63
CA PHE A 261 -6.47 -1.75 -24.34
C PHE A 261 -7.51 -0.88 -23.63
N PRO A 262 -8.50 -0.31 -24.34
CA PRO A 262 -9.59 0.44 -23.72
C PRO A 262 -10.44 -0.49 -22.86
N VAL A 263 -10.62 -0.17 -21.58
CA VAL A 263 -11.37 -0.99 -20.63
C VAL A 263 -12.86 -0.98 -20.97
N PRO A 264 -13.55 -2.14 -21.03
CA PRO A 264 -14.98 -2.21 -21.27
C PRO A 264 -15.80 -1.65 -20.10
N CYS A 265 -17.02 -1.21 -20.37
CA CYS A 265 -17.96 -0.94 -19.28
C CYS A 265 -18.37 -2.23 -18.57
N ARG A 266 -18.76 -2.12 -17.29
CA ARG A 266 -19.15 -3.27 -16.47
C ARG A 266 -20.29 -4.07 -17.09
N GLN A 267 -21.26 -3.40 -17.71
CA GLN A 267 -22.39 -4.06 -18.36
C GLN A 267 -21.94 -4.91 -19.56
N ALA A 268 -20.91 -4.51 -20.28
CA ALA A 268 -20.42 -5.22 -21.47
C ALA A 268 -19.66 -6.52 -21.15
N ILE A 269 -18.96 -6.61 -20.01
CA ILE A 269 -18.14 -7.80 -19.69
C ILE A 269 -18.96 -9.07 -19.43
N GLY A 270 -20.25 -8.94 -19.18
CA GLY A 270 -21.18 -10.06 -18.96
C GLY A 270 -21.86 -10.58 -20.22
N MET A 271 -21.69 -9.90 -21.37
CA MET A 271 -22.41 -10.23 -22.60
C MET A 271 -21.83 -11.47 -23.28
N GLU A 272 -22.72 -12.31 -23.82
CA GLU A 272 -22.35 -13.60 -24.42
C GLU A 272 -21.64 -13.48 -25.75
N THR A 273 -21.95 -12.43 -26.55
CA THR A 273 -21.35 -12.23 -27.87
C THR A 273 -20.68 -10.86 -27.99
N TYR A 274 -19.69 -10.79 -28.87
CA TYR A 274 -18.96 -9.54 -29.15
C TYR A 274 -19.89 -8.42 -29.60
N GLU A 275 -20.87 -8.74 -30.47
CA GLU A 275 -21.81 -7.75 -31.03
C GLU A 275 -22.67 -7.11 -29.91
N LYS A 276 -23.20 -7.96 -29.01
CA LYS A 276 -23.98 -7.48 -27.85
C LYS A 276 -23.11 -6.65 -26.91
N ALA A 277 -21.90 -7.14 -26.60
CA ALA A 277 -20.95 -6.44 -25.74
C ALA A 277 -20.53 -5.08 -26.33
N SER A 278 -20.26 -5.04 -27.64
CA SER A 278 -19.85 -3.82 -28.35
C SER A 278 -20.99 -2.80 -28.43
N ALA A 279 -22.22 -3.26 -28.66
CA ALA A 279 -23.40 -2.37 -28.68
C ALA A 279 -23.67 -1.79 -27.28
N GLU A 280 -23.58 -2.60 -26.24
CA GLU A 280 -23.76 -2.14 -24.87
C GLU A 280 -22.63 -1.16 -24.44
N ASN A 281 -21.40 -1.45 -24.81
CA ASN A 281 -20.27 -0.55 -24.55
C ASN A 281 -20.43 0.80 -25.26
N GLU A 282 -20.93 0.79 -26.51
CA GLU A 282 -21.21 2.01 -27.26
C GLU A 282 -22.35 2.80 -26.63
N ARG A 283 -23.40 2.12 -26.15
CA ARG A 283 -24.51 2.74 -25.42
C ARG A 283 -24.07 3.46 -24.14
N VAL A 284 -23.16 2.81 -23.35
CA VAL A 284 -22.75 3.30 -22.02
C VAL A 284 -21.58 4.29 -22.13
N LEU A 285 -20.56 3.99 -22.94
CA LEU A 285 -19.31 4.76 -23.01
C LEU A 285 -19.17 5.60 -24.29
N GLY A 286 -20.14 5.56 -25.22
CA GLY A 286 -20.09 6.28 -26.48
C GLY A 286 -19.02 5.76 -27.46
N ARG A 287 -18.46 4.57 -27.22
CA ARG A 287 -17.43 3.95 -28.07
C ARG A 287 -17.62 2.44 -28.17
N LYS A 288 -17.32 1.89 -29.34
CA LYS A 288 -17.35 0.45 -29.58
C LYS A 288 -16.27 -0.26 -28.79
N LEU A 289 -16.54 -1.51 -28.45
CA LEU A 289 -15.58 -2.41 -27.81
C LEU A 289 -14.58 -2.93 -28.85
N THR A 290 -13.31 -3.04 -28.47
CA THR A 290 -12.33 -3.73 -29.36
C THR A 290 -12.42 -5.24 -29.18
N SER A 291 -12.05 -6.01 -30.20
CA SER A 291 -11.98 -7.48 -30.10
C SER A 291 -10.99 -7.93 -29.01
N GLN A 292 -9.90 -7.20 -28.82
CA GLN A 292 -8.94 -7.43 -27.75
C GLN A 292 -9.60 -7.26 -26.37
N SER A 293 -10.27 -6.14 -26.12
CA SER A 293 -10.97 -5.88 -24.84
C SER A 293 -12.05 -6.94 -24.57
N TYR A 294 -12.79 -7.37 -25.61
CA TYR A 294 -13.76 -8.45 -25.49
C TYR A 294 -13.11 -9.78 -25.11
N GLY A 295 -11.94 -10.08 -25.69
CA GLY A 295 -11.17 -11.29 -25.38
C GLY A 295 -10.82 -11.43 -23.89
N PHE A 296 -10.63 -10.31 -23.19
CA PHE A 296 -10.35 -10.27 -21.75
C PHE A 296 -11.60 -10.15 -20.86
N SER A 297 -12.79 -9.94 -21.41
CA SER A 297 -14.03 -9.68 -20.63
C SER A 297 -14.31 -10.76 -19.59
N LYS A 298 -14.07 -12.04 -19.90
CA LYS A 298 -14.27 -13.14 -18.97
C LYS A 298 -13.35 -13.07 -17.77
N MET A 299 -12.08 -12.71 -17.94
CA MET A 299 -11.09 -12.59 -16.88
C MET A 299 -11.35 -11.34 -16.04
N ILE A 300 -11.66 -10.23 -16.69
CA ILE A 300 -12.07 -8.98 -16.02
C ILE A 300 -13.27 -9.26 -15.13
N ARG A 301 -14.27 -9.99 -15.63
CA ARG A 301 -15.46 -10.37 -14.84
C ARG A 301 -15.11 -11.24 -13.64
N GLN A 302 -14.21 -12.24 -13.79
CA GLN A 302 -13.79 -13.07 -12.66
C GLN A 302 -13.19 -12.23 -11.52
N VAL A 303 -12.35 -11.25 -11.85
CA VAL A 303 -11.73 -10.36 -10.86
C VAL A 303 -12.76 -9.40 -10.27
N ASP A 304 -13.61 -8.79 -11.09
CA ASP A 304 -14.64 -7.84 -10.66
C ASP A 304 -15.66 -8.51 -9.72
N ASP A 305 -16.14 -9.72 -10.04
CA ASP A 305 -17.07 -10.50 -9.20
C ASP A 305 -16.40 -10.98 -7.90
N PHE A 306 -15.10 -11.36 -7.97
CA PHE A 306 -14.32 -11.73 -6.79
C PHE A 306 -14.17 -10.55 -5.82
N LEU A 307 -13.81 -9.39 -6.32
CA LEU A 307 -13.62 -8.18 -5.50
C LEU A 307 -14.94 -7.64 -4.94
N ASP A 308 -16.06 -7.83 -5.65
CA ASP A 308 -17.37 -7.42 -5.17
C ASP A 308 -17.78 -8.16 -3.90
N THR A 309 -17.46 -9.45 -3.81
CA THR A 309 -17.81 -10.33 -2.69
C THR A 309 -16.77 -10.39 -1.57
N ASN A 310 -15.53 -9.89 -1.79
CA ASN A 310 -14.41 -10.02 -0.87
C ASN A 310 -13.84 -8.66 -0.48
N VAL A 311 -14.40 -8.04 0.56
CA VAL A 311 -14.05 -6.68 1.00
C VAL A 311 -12.56 -6.54 1.35
N VAL A 312 -11.95 -7.56 1.95
CA VAL A 312 -10.53 -7.58 2.31
C VAL A 312 -9.64 -7.37 1.08
N TRP A 313 -10.02 -7.96 -0.06
CA TRP A 313 -9.25 -7.91 -1.29
C TRP A 313 -9.44 -6.63 -2.11
N LYS A 314 -10.52 -5.87 -1.87
CA LYS A 314 -10.77 -4.59 -2.57
C LYS A 314 -9.61 -3.58 -2.44
N ASN A 315 -8.89 -3.63 -1.33
CA ASN A 315 -7.76 -2.72 -1.07
C ASN A 315 -6.39 -3.39 -1.27
N ARG A 316 -6.34 -4.72 -1.37
CA ARG A 316 -5.08 -5.47 -1.52
C ARG A 316 -4.72 -5.77 -2.96
N ILE A 317 -5.72 -6.04 -3.82
CA ILE A 317 -5.49 -6.23 -5.25
C ILE A 317 -5.55 -4.89 -5.95
N VAL A 318 -4.48 -4.56 -6.64
CA VAL A 318 -4.37 -3.30 -7.39
C VAL A 318 -3.89 -3.57 -8.80
N GLU A 319 -4.51 -2.87 -9.77
CA GLU A 319 -4.12 -2.94 -11.17
C GLU A 319 -2.72 -2.38 -11.38
N SER A 320 -1.92 -3.11 -12.16
CA SER A 320 -0.64 -2.65 -12.69
C SER A 320 -0.44 -3.22 -14.09
N HIS A 321 0.46 -2.64 -14.87
CA HIS A 321 0.68 -3.06 -16.26
C HIS A 321 2.15 -3.39 -16.49
N PRO A 322 2.52 -4.63 -16.91
CA PRO A 322 3.89 -5.09 -17.01
C PRO A 322 4.80 -4.21 -17.87
N GLU A 323 4.35 -3.74 -19.05
CA GLU A 323 5.18 -2.90 -19.92
C GLU A 323 5.53 -1.53 -19.28
N VAL A 324 4.61 -0.95 -18.50
CA VAL A 324 4.89 0.28 -17.74
C VAL A 324 5.78 -0.02 -16.55
N ALA A 325 5.52 -1.13 -15.85
CA ALA A 325 6.32 -1.57 -14.72
C ALA A 325 7.77 -1.85 -15.12
N PHE A 326 8.02 -2.59 -16.20
CA PHE A 326 9.36 -2.83 -16.75
C PHE A 326 10.07 -1.53 -17.14
N GLN A 327 9.37 -0.58 -17.76
CA GLN A 327 9.97 0.72 -18.07
C GLN A 327 10.38 1.48 -16.79
N ARG A 328 9.58 1.41 -15.74
CA ARG A 328 9.92 2.00 -14.44
C ARG A 328 11.12 1.31 -13.80
N LEU A 329 11.13 -0.02 -13.76
CA LEU A 329 12.27 -0.82 -13.28
C LEU A 329 13.55 -0.53 -14.07
N ASN A 330 13.43 -0.17 -15.35
CA ASN A 330 14.55 0.25 -16.21
C ASN A 330 14.88 1.76 -16.07
N ASN A 331 14.62 2.36 -14.91
CA ASN A 331 14.88 3.78 -14.64
C ASN A 331 14.18 4.73 -15.65
N GLY A 332 12.99 4.39 -16.08
CA GLY A 332 12.19 5.15 -17.06
C GLY A 332 12.64 4.98 -18.52
N LYS A 333 13.69 4.21 -18.78
CA LYS A 333 14.18 3.97 -20.13
C LYS A 333 13.26 2.98 -20.85
N VAL A 334 12.92 3.31 -22.09
CA VAL A 334 12.12 2.42 -22.96
C VAL A 334 12.91 1.15 -23.26
N LEU A 335 12.25 -0.01 -23.13
CA LEU A 335 12.85 -1.28 -23.52
C LEU A 335 13.09 -1.30 -25.04
N GLN A 336 14.21 -1.87 -25.48
CA GLN A 336 14.63 -1.83 -26.87
C GLN A 336 13.93 -2.91 -27.71
N TYR A 337 13.73 -4.09 -27.13
CA TYR A 337 13.26 -5.27 -27.86
C TYR A 337 11.81 -5.64 -27.51
N SER A 338 11.10 -6.24 -28.46
CA SER A 338 9.76 -6.79 -28.24
C SER A 338 9.81 -7.98 -27.29
N LYS A 339 8.83 -8.09 -26.38
CA LYS A 339 8.74 -9.21 -25.42
C LYS A 339 8.62 -10.58 -26.08
N HIS A 340 8.20 -10.64 -27.37
CA HIS A 340 8.07 -11.87 -28.13
C HIS A 340 9.38 -12.35 -28.76
N THR A 341 10.50 -11.68 -28.56
CA THR A 341 11.81 -12.02 -29.09
C THR A 341 12.76 -12.51 -28.02
N GLU A 342 13.73 -13.34 -28.35
CA GLU A 342 14.78 -13.79 -27.41
C GLU A 342 15.53 -12.60 -26.79
N ALA A 343 15.86 -11.58 -27.59
CA ALA A 343 16.49 -10.36 -27.09
C ALA A 343 15.61 -9.60 -26.09
N GLY A 344 14.28 -9.57 -26.32
CA GLY A 344 13.34 -8.92 -25.41
C GLY A 344 13.12 -9.70 -24.10
N ILE A 345 13.16 -11.02 -24.16
CA ILE A 345 13.18 -11.88 -22.96
C ILE A 345 14.47 -11.64 -22.16
N ALA A 346 15.64 -11.66 -22.85
CA ALA A 346 16.93 -11.40 -22.18
C ALA A 346 17.02 -10.00 -21.55
N GLU A 347 16.49 -8.96 -22.21
CA GLU A 347 16.41 -7.60 -21.68
C GLU A 347 15.59 -7.55 -20.37
N ARG A 348 14.44 -8.23 -20.32
CA ARG A 348 13.57 -8.28 -19.14
C ARG A 348 14.19 -9.08 -18.00
N ILE A 349 14.85 -10.20 -18.31
CA ILE A 349 15.62 -10.99 -17.32
C ILE A 349 16.68 -10.10 -16.66
N ALA A 350 17.48 -9.40 -17.48
CA ALA A 350 18.54 -8.53 -16.96
C ALA A 350 18.01 -7.41 -16.04
N ILE A 351 16.84 -6.84 -16.38
CA ILE A 351 16.18 -5.85 -15.52
C ILE A 351 15.80 -6.48 -14.17
N VAL A 352 15.11 -7.62 -14.15
CA VAL A 352 14.69 -8.30 -12.92
C VAL A 352 15.91 -8.70 -12.06
N GLN A 353 16.95 -9.26 -12.69
CA GLN A 353 18.18 -9.66 -12.01
C GLN A 353 18.94 -8.48 -11.39
N SER A 354 18.84 -7.27 -11.96
CA SER A 354 19.46 -6.07 -11.37
C SER A 354 18.87 -5.69 -10.01
N TYR A 355 17.71 -6.23 -9.64
CA TYR A 355 17.07 -6.11 -8.33
C TYR A 355 17.30 -7.34 -7.42
N GLY A 356 18.22 -8.24 -7.79
CA GLY A 356 18.57 -9.42 -6.99
C GLY A 356 17.61 -10.60 -7.09
N VAL A 357 16.65 -10.57 -8.03
CA VAL A 357 15.68 -11.65 -8.28
C VAL A 357 16.06 -12.39 -9.55
N ASP A 358 16.21 -13.73 -9.49
CA ASP A 358 16.50 -14.55 -10.68
C ASP A 358 15.25 -15.32 -11.18
N PRO A 359 14.64 -14.90 -12.31
CA PRO A 359 13.47 -15.56 -12.87
C PRO A 359 13.80 -16.82 -13.68
N VAL A 360 15.06 -17.06 -14.03
CA VAL A 360 15.47 -18.12 -14.98
C VAL A 360 15.08 -19.53 -14.52
N PRO A 361 15.25 -19.91 -13.22
CA PRO A 361 14.83 -21.22 -12.73
C PRO A 361 13.34 -21.52 -12.92
N LEU A 362 12.49 -20.47 -12.94
CA LEU A 362 11.04 -20.62 -13.10
C LEU A 362 10.65 -21.12 -14.49
N PHE A 363 11.48 -20.91 -15.50
CA PHE A 363 11.18 -21.30 -16.89
C PHE A 363 11.09 -22.82 -17.10
N ALA A 364 11.68 -23.61 -16.20
CA ALA A 364 11.67 -25.07 -16.30
C ALA A 364 10.26 -25.71 -16.40
N GLY A 365 9.23 -25.02 -15.91
CA GLY A 365 7.83 -25.48 -15.96
C GLY A 365 7.01 -24.93 -17.13
N PHE A 366 7.66 -24.23 -18.11
CA PHE A 366 6.97 -23.48 -19.15
C PHE A 366 7.63 -23.62 -20.52
N THR A 367 6.84 -23.45 -21.56
CA THR A 367 7.36 -23.38 -22.94
C THR A 367 8.00 -22.02 -23.21
N ALA A 368 8.91 -21.93 -24.19
CA ALA A 368 9.56 -20.66 -24.54
C ALA A 368 8.56 -19.52 -24.84
N LYS A 369 7.39 -19.85 -25.41
CA LYS A 369 6.33 -18.88 -25.67
C LYS A 369 5.67 -18.34 -24.38
N GLN A 370 5.71 -19.10 -23.29
CA GLN A 370 5.12 -18.72 -22.01
C GLN A 370 6.10 -17.96 -21.10
N HIS A 371 7.38 -17.86 -21.49
CA HIS A 371 8.37 -17.13 -20.69
C HIS A 371 8.03 -15.65 -20.56
N GLU A 372 7.34 -15.06 -21.55
CA GLU A 372 6.87 -13.67 -21.46
C GLU A 372 5.84 -13.49 -20.32
N ASP A 373 4.87 -14.41 -20.23
CA ASP A 373 3.82 -14.35 -19.18
C ASP A 373 4.44 -14.57 -17.78
N VAL A 374 5.45 -15.47 -17.67
CA VAL A 374 6.22 -15.66 -16.44
C VAL A 374 6.93 -14.38 -16.02
N LEU A 375 7.60 -13.71 -16.96
CA LEU A 375 8.30 -12.47 -16.69
C LEU A 375 7.35 -11.31 -16.36
N ASP A 376 6.18 -11.27 -16.98
CA ASP A 376 5.17 -10.26 -16.68
C ASP A 376 4.64 -10.44 -15.24
N ALA A 377 4.34 -11.67 -14.80
CA ALA A 377 3.96 -11.96 -13.42
C ALA A 377 5.08 -11.62 -12.41
N VAL A 378 6.34 -12.01 -12.71
CA VAL A 378 7.51 -11.70 -11.86
C VAL A 378 7.76 -10.19 -11.77
N CYS A 379 7.62 -9.47 -12.88
CA CYS A 379 7.74 -8.01 -12.93
C CYS A 379 6.73 -7.33 -12.00
N LEU A 380 5.48 -7.81 -11.99
CA LEU A 380 4.44 -7.29 -11.10
C LEU A 380 4.74 -7.63 -9.63
N ALA A 381 5.22 -8.84 -9.32
CA ALA A 381 5.64 -9.20 -7.97
C ALA A 381 6.80 -8.32 -7.47
N LEU A 382 7.82 -8.09 -8.32
CA LEU A 382 8.93 -7.18 -8.00
C LEU A 382 8.43 -5.73 -7.80
N THR A 383 7.52 -5.28 -8.65
CA THR A 383 6.89 -3.96 -8.51
C THR A 383 6.10 -3.85 -7.21
N ALA A 384 5.39 -4.92 -6.81
CA ALA A 384 4.69 -5.00 -5.53
C ALA A 384 5.67 -4.91 -4.36
N LYS A 385 6.78 -5.67 -4.39
CA LYS A 385 7.85 -5.62 -3.37
C LYS A 385 8.40 -4.21 -3.22
N LEU A 386 8.83 -3.59 -4.32
CA LEU A 386 9.36 -2.23 -4.30
C LEU A 386 8.32 -1.20 -3.82
N GLY A 387 7.04 -1.42 -4.14
CA GLY A 387 5.94 -0.63 -3.64
C GLY A 387 5.78 -0.74 -2.12
N CYS A 388 5.94 -1.94 -1.55
CA CYS A 388 5.95 -2.14 -0.10
C CYS A 388 7.15 -1.47 0.56
N GLU A 389 8.35 -1.57 -0.03
CA GLU A 389 9.59 -1.02 0.50
C GLU A 389 9.66 0.51 0.41
N ASN A 390 9.24 1.10 -0.71
CA ASN A 390 9.50 2.50 -1.06
C ASN A 390 8.23 3.34 -1.28
N GLY A 391 7.06 2.71 -1.19
CA GLY A 391 5.77 3.29 -1.53
C GLY A 391 5.41 3.14 -3.01
N PHE A 392 4.11 3.22 -3.29
CA PHE A 392 3.58 3.14 -4.65
C PHE A 392 3.47 4.52 -5.30
N GLN A 393 3.67 4.55 -6.60
CA GLN A 393 3.28 5.64 -7.49
C GLN A 393 1.97 5.28 -8.17
N THR A 394 1.00 6.18 -8.18
CA THR A 394 -0.36 5.92 -8.65
C THR A 394 -0.67 6.73 -9.89
N ILE A 395 -1.42 6.17 -10.82
CA ILE A 395 -1.99 6.83 -11.99
C ILE A 395 -3.50 6.59 -11.99
N PRO A 396 -4.34 7.64 -12.03
CA PRO A 396 -4.00 9.07 -11.86
C PRO A 396 -3.55 9.36 -10.42
N ASP A 397 -2.93 10.50 -10.17
CA ASP A 397 -2.48 10.90 -8.82
C ASP A 397 -3.63 10.93 -7.80
N THR A 398 -4.83 11.19 -8.25
CA THR A 398 -6.06 11.14 -7.44
C THR A 398 -7.05 10.17 -8.09
N PRO A 399 -7.02 8.89 -7.70
CA PRO A 399 -7.92 7.89 -8.26
C PRO A 399 -9.37 8.10 -7.83
N VAL A 400 -10.30 7.84 -8.76
CA VAL A 400 -11.74 7.82 -8.51
C VAL A 400 -12.18 6.38 -8.29
N CYS A 401 -13.14 6.17 -7.39
CA CYS A 401 -13.76 4.87 -7.21
C CYS A 401 -14.94 4.68 -8.18
N ASP A 402 -15.07 3.45 -8.67
CA ASP A 402 -16.28 3.04 -9.39
C ASP A 402 -17.47 2.82 -8.43
N ARG A 403 -18.64 2.45 -8.96
CA ARG A 403 -19.85 2.23 -8.16
C ARG A 403 -19.75 1.08 -7.14
N ARG A 404 -18.81 0.15 -7.31
CA ARG A 404 -18.52 -0.92 -6.34
C ARG A 404 -17.49 -0.52 -5.28
N GLY A 405 -17.00 0.73 -5.33
CA GLY A 405 -15.97 1.26 -4.43
C GLY A 405 -14.56 0.80 -4.78
N LEU A 406 -14.34 0.26 -5.99
CA LEU A 406 -13.03 -0.13 -6.49
C LEU A 406 -12.33 1.09 -7.08
N LYS A 407 -11.10 1.34 -6.66
CA LYS A 407 -10.29 2.44 -7.19
C LYS A 407 -9.87 2.17 -8.64
N MET A 408 -10.21 3.08 -9.54
CA MET A 408 -9.77 3.07 -10.94
C MET A 408 -8.35 3.67 -11.02
N GLN A 409 -7.35 2.85 -10.78
CA GLN A 409 -5.95 3.26 -10.70
C GLN A 409 -5.01 2.18 -11.24
N MET A 410 -3.85 2.58 -11.75
CA MET A 410 -2.69 1.70 -11.91
C MET A 410 -1.59 2.14 -10.96
N VAL A 411 -0.87 1.18 -10.37
CA VAL A 411 0.22 1.47 -9.45
C VAL A 411 1.54 0.88 -9.94
N PHE A 412 2.62 1.54 -9.56
CA PHE A 412 3.99 1.14 -9.85
C PHE A 412 4.85 1.39 -8.61
N GLY A 413 5.89 0.57 -8.38
CA GLY A 413 6.87 0.81 -7.32
C GLY A 413 7.69 2.08 -7.58
N LYS A 414 8.09 2.75 -6.52
CA LYS A 414 9.01 3.90 -6.58
C LYS A 414 10.44 3.42 -6.60
#